data_81386a88bf8be9cd62d970e4791f15e9
#
_entry.id   81386a88bf8be9cd62d970e4791f15e9
#
_cell.length_a   1.000
_cell.length_b   1.000
_cell.length_c   1.000
_cell.angle_alpha   90.00
_cell.angle_beta   90.00
_cell.angle_gamma   90.00
#
_symmetry.space_group_name_H-M   'P 1'
#
loop_
_entity.id
_entity.type
_entity.pdbx_description
1 polymer ?
#
loop_
_entity_poly.entity_id
_entity_poly.type
_entity_poly.pdbx_seq_one_letter_code
_entity_poly.pdbx_strand_id
1 'polypeptide(L)'
;EGSYVEIPVELVEPVTVEVNAEGTGSGTFDHIEGGAPVTLETVSLSPLSIQMEYSFADADGDAFPLLFFRMTDGSLCGWGQIVGDNLLGPTSWNDRGTIHCDYAHPLRSVLELSQVDAVVFNGMAYPLDGGRPEPVEIDPALYPFQIPLMDRLSEGGGYSVPVRALCEGLGVDCVWSNEAQTAAMTYRGVTIILTPGSTTALVDGQPVEMLEAPAAQDGKLAACYAVFEDAWQVSMSAAYDNWPSDNAQRVAWLVIP
;
A
#
# COMPACT_ATOMS: atom_id res chain seq x y z
N GLU A 1 18.73 7.40 -28.74
CA GLU A 1 17.99 8.70 -28.67
C GLU A 1 16.65 8.39 -28.03
N GLY A 2 16.52 8.75 -26.74
CA GLY A 2 15.27 8.58 -26.00
C GLY A 2 14.24 9.61 -26.49
N SER A 3 13.03 9.18 -26.83
CA SER A 3 11.92 10.06 -27.08
C SER A 3 11.38 10.56 -25.73
N TYR A 4 11.40 11.86 -25.52
CA TYR A 4 10.73 12.49 -24.38
C TYR A 4 9.26 12.74 -24.77
N VAL A 5 8.35 12.38 -23.89
CA VAL A 5 6.96 12.81 -23.98
C VAL A 5 6.82 13.98 -23.02
N GLU A 6 6.63 15.20 -23.55
CA GLU A 6 6.25 16.35 -22.73
C GLU A 6 4.76 16.21 -22.40
N ILE A 7 4.47 15.94 -21.14
CA ILE A 7 3.11 16.02 -20.61
C ILE A 7 2.96 17.44 -20.06
N PRO A 8 2.10 18.30 -20.62
CA PRO A 8 1.83 19.60 -20.04
C PRO A 8 1.13 19.37 -18.68
N VAL A 9 1.85 19.63 -17.60
CA VAL A 9 1.27 19.60 -16.25
C VAL A 9 0.85 21.02 -15.94
N GLU A 10 -0.45 21.27 -15.87
CA GLU A 10 -0.96 22.49 -15.25
C GLU A 10 -0.65 22.40 -13.75
N LEU A 11 0.06 23.40 -13.22
CA LEU A 11 0.32 23.50 -11.79
C LEU A 11 -1.01 23.80 -11.09
N VAL A 12 -1.64 22.77 -10.56
CA VAL A 12 -2.83 22.90 -9.72
C VAL A 12 -2.36 23.08 -8.29
N GLU A 13 -2.86 24.11 -7.62
CA GLU A 13 -2.58 24.33 -6.20
C GLU A 13 -3.05 23.10 -5.40
N PRO A 14 -2.25 22.64 -4.42
CA PRO A 14 -2.67 21.53 -3.55
C PRO A 14 -3.93 21.90 -2.76
N VAL A 15 -4.80 20.94 -2.56
CA VAL A 15 -5.92 21.07 -1.63
C VAL A 15 -5.47 20.58 -0.26
N THR A 16 -5.51 21.45 0.74
CA THR A 16 -5.15 21.13 2.12
C THR A 16 -6.39 20.99 2.98
N VAL A 17 -6.44 19.91 3.74
CA VAL A 17 -7.50 19.60 4.69
C VAL A 17 -6.92 19.62 6.10
N GLU A 18 -7.52 20.42 6.98
CA GLU A 18 -7.26 20.43 8.41
C GLU A 18 -8.02 19.27 9.04
N VAL A 19 -7.30 18.31 9.62
CA VAL A 19 -7.88 17.13 10.26
C VAL A 19 -7.91 17.30 11.76
N ASN A 20 -6.77 17.59 12.39
CA ASN A 20 -6.60 17.82 13.82
C ASN A 20 -7.30 16.77 14.69
N ALA A 21 -7.11 15.48 14.36
CA ALA A 21 -7.79 14.37 15.00
C ALA A 21 -6.83 13.29 15.48
N GLU A 22 -7.16 12.71 16.63
CA GLU A 22 -6.50 11.50 17.12
C GLU A 22 -7.12 10.26 16.49
N GLY A 23 -6.29 9.27 16.22
CA GLY A 23 -6.70 7.98 15.66
C GLY A 23 -5.67 6.90 15.94
N THR A 24 -5.89 5.75 15.32
CA THR A 24 -4.95 4.64 15.37
C THR A 24 -4.16 4.65 14.08
N GLY A 25 -2.84 4.82 14.20
CA GLY A 25 -1.91 4.63 13.09
C GLY A 25 -1.58 3.15 12.89
N SER A 26 -1.22 2.76 11.67
CA SER A 26 -0.51 1.50 11.49
C SER A 26 0.90 1.69 12.05
N GLY A 27 1.30 0.87 13.02
CA GLY A 27 2.71 0.79 13.39
C GLY A 27 3.52 0.39 12.18
N THR A 28 4.68 1.03 11.96
CA THR A 28 5.64 0.53 11.01
C THR A 28 6.13 -0.82 11.50
N PHE A 29 5.70 -1.88 10.86
CA PHE A 29 6.25 -3.23 10.93
C PHE A 29 6.12 -4.05 12.22
N ASP A 30 6.11 -3.46 13.42
CA ASP A 30 6.15 -4.25 14.66
C ASP A 30 4.82 -4.36 15.40
N HIS A 31 3.80 -3.54 15.11
CA HIS A 31 2.58 -3.42 15.91
C HIS A 31 1.29 -3.29 15.08
N ILE A 32 1.08 -4.15 14.09
CA ILE A 32 -0.18 -4.14 13.31
C ILE A 32 -1.37 -4.60 14.16
N GLU A 33 -1.15 -5.47 15.15
CA GLU A 33 -2.17 -5.80 16.14
C GLU A 33 -2.26 -4.72 17.20
N GLY A 34 -3.08 -3.71 16.97
CA GLY A 34 -3.43 -2.70 17.96
C GLY A 34 -3.03 -1.27 17.65
N GLY A 35 -2.22 -1.02 16.61
CA GLY A 35 -1.81 0.31 16.16
C GLY A 35 -1.37 1.29 17.26
N ALA A 36 -0.39 2.14 16.99
CA ALA A 36 -0.03 3.19 17.94
C ALA A 36 -0.96 4.41 17.80
N PRO A 37 -1.28 5.14 18.88
CA PRO A 37 -2.00 6.40 18.78
C PRO A 37 -1.23 7.40 17.90
N VAL A 38 -1.93 8.04 17.00
CA VAL A 38 -1.37 9.07 16.12
C VAL A 38 -2.34 10.24 16.03
N THR A 39 -1.80 11.47 16.03
CA THR A 39 -2.57 12.68 15.73
C THR A 39 -2.24 13.09 14.31
N LEU A 40 -3.24 13.14 13.44
CA LEU A 40 -3.12 13.68 12.09
C LEU A 40 -3.53 15.15 12.12
N GLU A 41 -2.61 16.04 11.77
CA GLU A 41 -2.85 17.48 11.75
C GLU A 41 -3.41 17.93 10.40
N THR A 42 -2.65 17.70 9.33
CA THR A 42 -3.03 18.15 7.98
C THR A 42 -2.81 17.09 6.92
N VAL A 43 -3.58 17.17 5.85
CA VAL A 43 -3.34 16.42 4.61
C VAL A 43 -3.45 17.36 3.42
N SER A 44 -2.40 17.44 2.61
CA SER A 44 -2.40 18.19 1.35
C SER A 44 -2.32 17.23 0.17
N LEU A 45 -3.26 17.36 -0.77
CA LEU A 45 -3.33 16.58 -1.99
C LEU A 45 -3.06 17.46 -3.20
N SER A 46 -2.17 17.01 -4.06
CA SER A 46 -1.98 17.52 -5.42
C SER A 46 -2.24 16.42 -6.46
N PRO A 47 -2.31 16.71 -7.74
CA PRO A 47 -2.42 15.66 -8.76
C PRO A 47 -1.28 14.64 -8.75
N LEU A 48 -0.12 14.96 -8.18
CA LEU A 48 1.10 14.15 -8.25
C LEU A 48 1.65 13.71 -6.89
N SER A 49 1.15 14.30 -5.79
CA SER A 49 1.73 14.04 -4.46
C SER A 49 0.70 14.19 -3.34
N ILE A 50 0.97 13.51 -2.26
CA ILE A 50 0.34 13.71 -0.95
C ILE A 50 1.39 14.23 0.02
N GLN A 51 0.98 15.15 0.90
CA GLN A 51 1.77 15.59 2.05
C GLN A 51 0.90 15.47 3.29
N MET A 52 1.51 15.06 4.40
CA MET A 52 0.84 14.93 5.71
C MET A 52 1.73 15.51 6.80
N GLU A 53 1.12 16.19 7.75
CA GLU A 53 1.71 16.52 9.04
C GLU A 53 1.01 15.71 10.11
N TYR A 54 1.78 14.99 10.92
CA TYR A 54 1.24 14.14 11.98
C TYR A 54 2.25 14.00 13.13
N SER A 55 1.75 13.55 14.29
CA SER A 55 2.56 13.33 15.46
C SER A 55 2.13 12.10 16.26
N PHE A 56 3.06 11.55 17.04
CA PHE A 56 2.83 10.42 17.95
C PHE A 56 3.80 10.48 19.14
N ALA A 57 3.50 9.73 20.21
CA ALA A 57 4.39 9.66 21.35
C ALA A 57 5.62 8.78 21.05
N ASP A 58 6.82 9.27 21.37
CA ASP A 58 8.10 8.56 21.17
C ASP A 58 8.14 7.18 21.84
N ALA A 59 7.43 7.04 22.96
CA ALA A 59 7.35 5.78 23.70
C ALA A 59 6.51 4.68 22.99
N ASP A 60 5.67 5.06 22.02
CA ASP A 60 4.77 4.14 21.34
C ASP A 60 5.41 3.51 20.07
N GLY A 61 6.66 3.91 19.76
CA GLY A 61 7.34 3.49 18.53
C GLY A 61 6.81 4.25 17.31
N ASP A 62 7.26 3.84 16.13
CA ASP A 62 6.83 4.48 14.88
C ASP A 62 5.33 4.25 14.64
N ALA A 63 4.60 5.33 14.39
CA ALA A 63 3.20 5.31 14.00
C ALA A 63 2.99 6.06 12.68
N PHE A 64 2.16 5.52 11.80
CA PHE A 64 1.84 6.13 10.51
C PHE A 64 0.32 6.24 10.37
N PRO A 65 -0.24 7.45 10.07
CA PRO A 65 -1.68 7.59 9.91
C PRO A 65 -2.17 6.82 8.69
N LEU A 66 -3.09 5.88 8.90
CA LEU A 66 -3.70 5.12 7.81
C LEU A 66 -4.85 5.94 7.23
N LEU A 67 -4.69 6.37 5.98
CA LEU A 67 -5.68 7.14 5.26
C LEU A 67 -6.41 6.30 4.22
N PHE A 68 -7.66 6.68 3.99
CA PHE A 68 -8.47 6.27 2.85
C PHE A 68 -8.95 7.51 2.11
N PHE A 69 -9.44 7.34 0.91
CA PHE A 69 -9.93 8.43 0.09
C PHE A 69 -11.35 8.11 -0.35
N ARG A 70 -12.29 9.01 -0.05
CA ARG A 70 -13.65 8.89 -0.57
C ARG A 70 -13.71 9.57 -1.93
N MET A 71 -14.19 8.82 -2.90
CA MET A 71 -14.40 9.32 -4.25
C MET A 71 -15.76 9.99 -4.38
N THR A 72 -15.95 10.82 -5.39
CA THR A 72 -17.22 11.54 -5.64
C THR A 72 -18.40 10.63 -5.96
N ASP A 73 -18.16 9.38 -6.35
CA ASP A 73 -19.18 8.36 -6.52
C ASP A 73 -19.55 7.63 -5.21
N GLY A 74 -18.90 8.01 -4.10
CA GLY A 74 -19.08 7.45 -2.77
C GLY A 74 -18.24 6.21 -2.48
N SER A 75 -17.47 5.68 -3.44
CA SER A 75 -16.55 4.57 -3.21
C SER A 75 -15.37 5.01 -2.33
N LEU A 76 -14.76 4.03 -1.62
CA LEU A 76 -13.55 4.24 -0.85
C LEU A 76 -12.36 3.58 -1.58
N CYS A 77 -11.26 4.32 -1.64
CA CYS A 77 -9.97 3.82 -2.08
C CYS A 77 -9.03 3.70 -0.89
N GLY A 78 -8.28 2.60 -0.80
CA GLY A 78 -7.22 2.42 0.19
C GLY A 78 -5.95 3.20 -0.17
N TRP A 79 -5.05 3.30 0.80
CA TRP A 79 -3.74 3.95 0.63
C TRP A 79 -2.96 3.38 -0.55
N GLY A 80 -2.88 2.05 -0.66
CA GLY A 80 -2.10 1.37 -1.70
C GLY A 80 -2.54 1.68 -3.13
N GLN A 81 -3.82 2.02 -3.32
CA GLN A 81 -4.36 2.38 -4.65
C GLN A 81 -3.91 3.76 -5.12
N ILE A 82 -3.71 4.69 -4.19
CA ILE A 82 -3.43 6.10 -4.49
C ILE A 82 -1.94 6.41 -4.37
N VAL A 83 -1.30 5.94 -3.30
CA VAL A 83 0.05 6.41 -2.95
C VAL A 83 1.16 5.47 -3.44
N GLY A 84 0.96 4.17 -3.46
CA GLY A 84 2.06 3.24 -3.81
C GLY A 84 3.01 2.97 -2.63
N ASP A 85 4.15 2.29 -2.89
CA ASP A 85 4.98 1.69 -1.85
C ASP A 85 6.35 2.34 -1.59
N ASN A 86 6.73 3.39 -2.29
CA ASN A 86 8.01 4.05 -2.04
C ASN A 86 7.93 4.91 -0.78
N LEU A 87 7.98 4.27 0.38
CA LEU A 87 8.07 4.95 1.66
C LEU A 87 9.43 5.63 1.79
N LEU A 88 9.55 6.82 1.23
CA LEU A 88 10.54 7.76 1.73
C LEU A 88 10.12 8.07 3.17
N GLY A 89 10.97 7.76 4.13
CA GLY A 89 10.65 8.04 5.52
C GLY A 89 10.30 9.51 5.72
N PRO A 90 9.43 9.85 6.68
CA PRO A 90 9.10 11.23 6.98
C PRO A 90 10.34 11.99 7.46
N THR A 91 10.37 13.28 7.23
CA THR A 91 11.23 14.16 8.02
C THR A 91 10.62 14.26 9.41
N SER A 92 11.36 13.86 10.44
CA SER A 92 10.83 13.85 11.80
C SER A 92 11.75 14.57 12.79
N TRP A 93 11.14 15.12 13.85
CA TRP A 93 11.86 15.71 14.98
C TRP A 93 11.13 15.40 16.27
N ASN A 94 11.91 15.28 17.37
CA ASN A 94 11.37 15.02 18.70
C ASN A 94 11.26 16.33 19.50
N ASP A 95 10.07 16.62 20.02
CA ASP A 95 9.84 17.68 21.00
C ASP A 95 9.27 17.06 22.28
N ARG A 96 10.15 16.90 23.29
CA ARG A 96 9.81 16.45 24.65
C ARG A 96 9.03 15.15 24.74
N GLY A 97 9.34 14.19 23.86
CA GLY A 97 8.73 12.88 23.84
C GLY A 97 7.54 12.75 22.87
N THR A 98 7.31 13.77 22.04
CA THR A 98 6.41 13.71 20.89
C THR A 98 7.25 13.77 19.63
N ILE A 99 7.05 12.80 18.75
CA ILE A 99 7.63 12.77 17.39
C ILE A 99 6.66 13.50 16.48
N HIS A 100 7.12 14.54 15.83
CA HIS A 100 6.40 15.23 14.76
C HIS A 100 6.97 14.81 13.43
N CYS A 101 6.12 14.56 12.47
CA CYS A 101 6.47 14.07 11.13
C CYS A 101 5.89 14.98 10.04
N ASP A 102 6.72 15.31 9.08
CA ASP A 102 6.33 15.87 7.79
C ASP A 102 6.65 14.83 6.73
N TYR A 103 5.61 14.31 6.11
CA TYR A 103 5.68 13.25 5.12
C TYR A 103 5.19 13.77 3.76
N ALA A 104 6.02 13.62 2.74
CA ALA A 104 5.66 13.95 1.37
C ALA A 104 5.96 12.78 0.44
N HIS A 105 4.99 12.39 -0.36
CA HIS A 105 5.13 11.23 -1.24
C HIS A 105 4.49 11.45 -2.61
N PRO A 106 5.14 11.00 -3.72
CA PRO A 106 4.51 10.99 -5.02
C PRO A 106 3.36 9.99 -5.06
N LEU A 107 2.32 10.30 -5.81
CA LEU A 107 1.23 9.37 -6.05
C LEU A 107 1.62 8.32 -7.09
N ARG A 108 1.00 7.16 -7.04
CA ARG A 108 1.21 6.05 -7.99
C ARG A 108 0.89 6.45 -9.44
N SER A 109 -0.12 7.30 -9.60
CA SER A 109 -0.56 7.84 -10.89
C SER A 109 -1.08 9.25 -10.71
N VAL A 110 -1.29 9.96 -11.82
CA VAL A 110 -1.91 11.29 -11.78
C VAL A 110 -3.32 11.19 -11.22
N LEU A 111 -3.58 11.87 -10.11
CA LEU A 111 -4.87 11.92 -9.44
C LEU A 111 -5.70 13.10 -9.97
N GLU A 112 -6.90 12.83 -10.47
CA GLU A 112 -7.87 13.87 -10.73
C GLU A 112 -8.54 14.29 -9.42
N LEU A 113 -8.11 15.42 -8.83
CA LEU A 113 -8.63 15.91 -7.55
C LEU A 113 -10.15 16.10 -7.56
N SER A 114 -10.74 16.41 -8.72
CA SER A 114 -12.19 16.51 -8.88
C SER A 114 -12.95 15.20 -8.65
N GLN A 115 -12.25 14.07 -8.67
CA GLN A 115 -12.83 12.74 -8.37
C GLN A 115 -12.70 12.36 -6.90
N VAL A 116 -11.93 13.10 -6.10
CA VAL A 116 -11.77 12.87 -4.66
C VAL A 116 -12.67 13.84 -3.91
N ASP A 117 -13.55 13.31 -3.09
CA ASP A 117 -14.50 14.08 -2.29
C ASP A 117 -13.96 14.38 -0.88
N ALA A 118 -13.31 13.40 -0.26
CA ALA A 118 -12.79 13.56 1.10
C ALA A 118 -11.55 12.70 1.37
N VAL A 119 -10.72 13.15 2.29
CA VAL A 119 -9.76 12.30 3.01
C VAL A 119 -10.49 11.63 4.16
N VAL A 120 -10.23 10.35 4.38
CA VAL A 120 -10.85 9.57 5.46
C VAL A 120 -9.77 9.12 6.44
N PHE A 121 -9.95 9.49 7.70
CA PHE A 121 -9.08 9.09 8.79
C PHE A 121 -9.92 8.67 10.01
N ASN A 122 -9.59 7.54 10.60
CA ASN A 122 -10.26 7.00 11.80
C ASN A 122 -11.80 6.96 11.70
N GLY A 123 -12.35 6.56 10.56
CA GLY A 123 -13.79 6.45 10.33
C GLY A 123 -14.51 7.78 10.16
N MET A 124 -13.79 8.87 9.95
CA MET A 124 -14.34 10.19 9.65
C MET A 124 -13.85 10.66 8.28
N ALA A 125 -14.75 11.10 7.44
CA ALA A 125 -14.47 11.75 6.16
C ALA A 125 -14.33 13.26 6.35
N TYR A 126 -13.22 13.82 5.90
CA TYR A 126 -12.90 15.24 5.91
C TYR A 126 -12.98 15.76 4.48
N PRO A 127 -14.08 16.46 4.10
CA PRO A 127 -14.29 16.90 2.73
C PRO A 127 -13.23 17.87 2.23
N LEU A 128 -12.79 17.70 0.96
CA LEU A 128 -11.78 18.56 0.34
C LEU A 128 -12.26 19.99 0.13
N ASP A 129 -13.56 20.22 0.10
CA ASP A 129 -14.18 21.58 -0.04
C ASP A 129 -14.26 22.34 1.30
N GLY A 130 -13.72 21.78 2.38
CA GLY A 130 -13.79 22.36 3.73
C GLY A 130 -15.13 22.17 4.42
N GLY A 131 -15.95 21.24 3.93
CA GLY A 131 -17.21 20.84 4.55
C GLY A 131 -17.01 20.26 5.95
N ARG A 132 -18.14 20.03 6.64
CA ARG A 132 -18.09 19.44 7.98
C ARG A 132 -17.72 17.96 7.91
N PRO A 133 -16.77 17.48 8.75
CA PRO A 133 -16.47 16.06 8.85
C PRO A 133 -17.69 15.20 9.20
N GLU A 134 -17.81 14.02 8.59
CA GLU A 134 -18.92 13.10 8.79
C GLU A 134 -18.45 11.66 8.95
N PRO A 135 -19.16 10.83 9.71
CA PRO A 135 -18.80 9.42 9.88
C PRO A 135 -18.88 8.65 8.56
N VAL A 136 -17.93 7.74 8.34
CA VAL A 136 -17.92 6.82 7.21
C VAL A 136 -17.53 5.43 7.69
N GLU A 137 -18.23 4.41 7.20
CA GLU A 137 -17.87 3.01 7.44
C GLU A 137 -16.81 2.59 6.44
N ILE A 138 -15.67 2.08 6.95
CA ILE A 138 -14.58 1.60 6.13
C ILE A 138 -14.73 0.10 5.96
N ASP A 139 -14.72 -0.38 4.71
CA ASP A 139 -14.71 -1.81 4.42
C ASP A 139 -13.45 -2.45 5.06
N PRO A 140 -13.62 -3.47 5.92
CA PRO A 140 -12.49 -4.19 6.50
C PRO A 140 -11.47 -4.71 5.48
N ALA A 141 -11.89 -4.99 4.25
CA ALA A 141 -11.00 -5.42 3.16
C ALA A 141 -10.00 -4.34 2.68
N LEU A 142 -10.17 -3.09 3.10
CA LEU A 142 -9.24 -2.00 2.79
C LEU A 142 -8.15 -1.82 3.85
N TYR A 143 -8.23 -2.52 4.99
CA TYR A 143 -7.22 -2.43 6.03
C TYR A 143 -5.97 -3.26 5.70
N PRO A 144 -4.79 -2.80 6.13
CA PRO A 144 -3.56 -3.57 6.00
C PRO A 144 -3.63 -4.91 6.72
N PHE A 145 -2.95 -5.90 6.17
CA PHE A 145 -2.82 -7.21 6.80
C PHE A 145 -1.42 -7.80 6.58
N GLN A 146 -1.05 -8.81 7.36
CA GLN A 146 0.23 -9.49 7.24
C GLN A 146 0.11 -10.86 6.61
N ILE A 147 1.09 -11.18 5.76
CA ILE A 147 1.29 -12.54 5.24
C ILE A 147 2.72 -13.00 5.51
N PRO A 148 2.96 -14.31 5.68
CA PRO A 148 4.29 -14.84 5.94
C PRO A 148 5.26 -14.48 4.83
N LEU A 149 6.49 -14.08 5.20
CA LEU A 149 7.58 -13.97 4.24
C LEU A 149 8.01 -15.35 3.73
N MET A 150 8.36 -15.39 2.45
CA MET A 150 9.13 -16.48 1.88
C MET A 150 10.58 -16.04 1.67
N ASP A 151 11.49 -17.01 1.58
CA ASP A 151 12.89 -16.72 1.31
C ASP A 151 13.03 -16.00 -0.04
N ARG A 152 14.11 -15.23 -0.14
CA ARG A 152 14.48 -14.54 -1.37
C ARG A 152 14.65 -15.55 -2.50
N LEU A 153 13.98 -15.34 -3.63
CA LEU A 153 14.01 -16.29 -4.75
C LEU A 153 15.31 -16.24 -5.55
N SER A 154 16.07 -15.12 -5.57
CA SER A 154 17.22 -15.02 -6.45
C SER A 154 18.30 -14.04 -6.05
N GLU A 155 19.40 -14.10 -6.83
CA GLU A 155 20.54 -13.17 -6.81
C GLU A 155 20.15 -11.72 -7.23
N GLY A 156 19.01 -11.52 -7.90
CA GLY A 156 18.55 -10.22 -8.41
C GLY A 156 17.94 -9.27 -7.39
N GLY A 157 17.73 -9.73 -6.17
CA GLY A 157 17.23 -8.87 -5.09
C GLY A 157 15.72 -8.84 -4.92
N GLY A 158 14.97 -9.56 -5.73
CA GLY A 158 13.53 -9.69 -5.61
C GLY A 158 13.10 -10.52 -4.40
N TYR A 159 11.95 -10.17 -3.83
CA TYR A 159 11.27 -10.97 -2.83
C TYR A 159 10.09 -11.68 -3.47
N SER A 160 9.73 -12.83 -2.91
CA SER A 160 8.53 -13.54 -3.30
C SER A 160 7.50 -13.56 -2.19
N VAL A 161 6.25 -13.66 -2.60
CA VAL A 161 5.12 -13.79 -1.70
C VAL A 161 4.44 -15.14 -1.90
N PRO A 162 3.93 -15.76 -0.82
CA PRO A 162 3.11 -16.96 -0.93
C PRO A 162 1.75 -16.60 -1.53
N VAL A 163 1.56 -16.93 -2.80
CA VAL A 163 0.39 -16.51 -3.61
C VAL A 163 -0.94 -16.79 -2.94
N ARG A 164 -1.10 -17.99 -2.34
CA ARG A 164 -2.35 -18.35 -1.66
C ARG A 164 -2.62 -17.47 -0.43
N ALA A 165 -1.59 -17.21 0.40
CA ALA A 165 -1.76 -16.38 1.59
C ALA A 165 -2.12 -14.94 1.22
N LEU A 166 -1.52 -14.40 0.16
CA LEU A 166 -1.90 -13.09 -0.38
C LEU A 166 -3.37 -13.07 -0.82
N CYS A 167 -3.80 -14.07 -1.59
CA CYS A 167 -5.18 -14.16 -2.04
C CYS A 167 -6.16 -14.29 -0.88
N GLU A 168 -5.85 -15.13 0.13
CA GLU A 168 -6.68 -15.30 1.33
C GLU A 168 -6.82 -13.98 2.10
N GLY A 169 -5.73 -13.22 2.27
CA GLY A 169 -5.76 -11.92 2.93
C GLY A 169 -6.56 -10.87 2.16
N LEU A 170 -6.52 -10.90 0.82
CA LEU A 170 -7.32 -10.03 -0.04
C LEU A 170 -8.77 -10.52 -0.24
N GLY A 171 -9.16 -11.65 0.35
CA GLY A 171 -10.48 -12.24 0.13
C GLY A 171 -10.71 -12.77 -1.29
N VAL A 172 -9.64 -13.19 -1.96
CA VAL A 172 -9.63 -13.62 -3.37
C VAL A 172 -9.45 -15.12 -3.48
N ASP A 173 -10.18 -15.75 -4.37
CA ASP A 173 -9.97 -17.17 -4.70
C ASP A 173 -8.72 -17.35 -5.57
N CYS A 174 -7.81 -18.23 -5.13
CA CYS A 174 -6.68 -18.70 -5.91
C CYS A 174 -7.01 -20.08 -6.50
N VAL A 175 -7.31 -20.13 -7.80
CA VAL A 175 -7.73 -21.33 -8.49
C VAL A 175 -6.57 -21.97 -9.23
N TRP A 176 -6.24 -23.23 -8.89
CA TRP A 176 -5.23 -24.00 -9.57
C TRP A 176 -5.84 -24.85 -10.69
N SER A 177 -5.29 -24.76 -11.90
CA SER A 177 -5.61 -25.63 -13.02
C SER A 177 -4.57 -26.75 -13.18
N ASN A 178 -4.97 -28.00 -12.94
CA ASN A 178 -4.10 -29.15 -13.14
C ASN A 178 -3.79 -29.41 -14.62
N GLU A 179 -4.71 -29.06 -15.52
CA GLU A 179 -4.54 -29.26 -16.96
C GLU A 179 -3.54 -28.24 -17.55
N ALA A 180 -3.72 -26.96 -17.21
CA ALA A 180 -2.87 -25.88 -17.69
C ALA A 180 -1.61 -25.69 -16.83
N GLN A 181 -1.54 -26.31 -15.65
CA GLN A 181 -0.47 -26.09 -14.66
C GLN A 181 -0.31 -24.61 -14.32
N THR A 182 -1.41 -23.90 -14.06
CA THR A 182 -1.45 -22.47 -13.79
C THR A 182 -2.26 -22.17 -12.53
N ALA A 183 -1.91 -21.05 -11.88
CA ALA A 183 -2.73 -20.44 -10.83
C ALA A 183 -3.42 -19.19 -11.40
N ALA A 184 -4.74 -19.09 -11.24
CA ALA A 184 -5.52 -17.93 -11.66
C ALA A 184 -6.20 -17.28 -10.45
N MET A 185 -6.19 -15.95 -10.40
CA MET A 185 -6.77 -15.17 -9.33
C MET A 185 -7.26 -13.81 -9.85
N THR A 186 -8.37 -13.31 -9.31
CA THR A 186 -8.97 -12.03 -9.76
C THR A 186 -9.22 -11.14 -8.56
N TYR A 187 -8.65 -9.94 -8.56
CA TYR A 187 -8.87 -8.92 -7.55
C TYR A 187 -9.28 -7.61 -8.23
N ARG A 188 -10.31 -6.94 -7.73
CA ARG A 188 -10.84 -5.68 -8.29
C ARG A 188 -11.07 -5.71 -9.81
N GLY A 189 -11.47 -6.88 -10.33
CA GLY A 189 -11.72 -7.07 -11.77
C GLY A 189 -10.50 -7.37 -12.62
N VAL A 190 -9.29 -7.30 -12.06
CA VAL A 190 -8.03 -7.62 -12.77
C VAL A 190 -7.64 -9.07 -12.49
N THR A 191 -7.47 -9.86 -13.56
CA THR A 191 -7.10 -11.27 -13.47
C THR A 191 -5.62 -11.48 -13.73
N ILE A 192 -4.94 -12.15 -12.80
CA ILE A 192 -3.54 -12.59 -12.96
C ILE A 192 -3.54 -14.12 -13.15
N ILE A 193 -2.80 -14.60 -14.15
CA ILE A 193 -2.51 -16.02 -14.33
C ILE A 193 -1.01 -16.23 -14.29
N LEU A 194 -0.58 -17.09 -13.38
CA LEU A 194 0.82 -17.45 -13.16
C LEU A 194 1.07 -18.89 -13.61
N THR A 195 2.17 -19.09 -14.34
CA THR A 195 2.67 -20.40 -14.73
C THR A 195 4.00 -20.67 -14.03
N PRO A 196 4.10 -21.67 -13.14
CA PRO A 196 5.39 -22.01 -12.52
C PRO A 196 6.49 -22.24 -13.55
N GLY A 197 7.66 -21.64 -13.31
CA GLY A 197 8.80 -21.72 -14.21
C GLY A 197 8.76 -20.80 -15.43
N SER A 198 7.69 -19.99 -15.60
CA SER A 198 7.61 -18.96 -16.66
C SER A 198 7.82 -17.57 -16.06
N THR A 199 8.69 -16.75 -16.65
CA THR A 199 8.83 -15.32 -16.29
C THR A 199 7.71 -14.46 -16.87
N THR A 200 6.80 -15.03 -17.68
CA THR A 200 5.67 -14.30 -18.23
C THR A 200 4.40 -14.65 -17.47
N ALA A 201 3.80 -13.66 -16.81
CA ALA A 201 2.43 -13.73 -16.30
C ALA A 201 1.43 -13.24 -17.35
N LEU A 202 0.16 -13.62 -17.22
CA LEU A 202 -0.92 -12.98 -17.98
C LEU A 202 -1.72 -12.09 -17.03
N VAL A 203 -1.81 -10.81 -17.34
CA VAL A 203 -2.65 -9.84 -16.64
C VAL A 203 -3.77 -9.43 -17.60
N ASP A 204 -5.01 -9.79 -17.27
CA ASP A 204 -6.17 -9.64 -18.18
C ASP A 204 -5.92 -10.20 -19.59
N GLY A 205 -5.21 -11.32 -19.65
CA GLY A 205 -4.83 -11.99 -20.88
C GLY A 205 -3.67 -11.35 -21.66
N GLN A 206 -3.10 -10.26 -21.16
CA GLN A 206 -1.92 -9.63 -21.75
C GLN A 206 -0.64 -10.14 -21.08
N PRO A 207 0.43 -10.45 -21.84
CA PRO A 207 1.67 -10.92 -21.28
C PRO A 207 2.41 -9.78 -20.56
N VAL A 208 2.84 -10.06 -19.32
CA VAL A 208 3.65 -9.17 -18.47
C VAL A 208 4.87 -9.93 -18.02
N GLU A 209 6.04 -9.36 -18.25
CA GLU A 209 7.31 -9.94 -17.79
C GLU A 209 7.52 -9.69 -16.30
N MET A 210 7.79 -10.75 -15.56
CA MET A 210 8.17 -10.73 -14.15
C MET A 210 9.68 -10.80 -14.02
N LEU A 211 10.22 -10.24 -12.94
CA LEU A 211 11.64 -10.34 -12.61
C LEU A 211 12.08 -11.80 -12.46
N GLU A 212 11.20 -12.66 -11.99
CA GLU A 212 11.45 -14.07 -11.74
C GLU A 212 10.21 -14.93 -11.99
N ALA A 213 10.50 -16.18 -12.39
CA ALA A 213 9.43 -17.16 -12.58
C ALA A 213 8.84 -17.60 -11.24
N PRO A 214 7.50 -17.73 -11.13
CA PRO A 214 6.88 -18.35 -9.97
C PRO A 214 7.43 -19.77 -9.76
N ALA A 215 7.68 -20.11 -8.50
CA ALA A 215 8.25 -21.41 -8.13
C ALA A 215 7.48 -22.06 -6.99
N ALA A 216 7.55 -23.39 -6.92
CA ALA A 216 7.09 -24.11 -5.74
C ALA A 216 8.18 -24.05 -4.67
N GLN A 217 7.87 -23.48 -3.52
CA GLN A 217 8.73 -23.41 -2.35
C GLN A 217 7.94 -23.92 -1.14
N ASP A 218 8.47 -24.90 -0.43
CA ASP A 218 7.82 -25.54 0.73
C ASP A 218 6.36 -25.98 0.51
N GLY A 219 6.08 -26.47 -0.70
CA GLY A 219 4.74 -26.90 -1.11
C GLY A 219 3.74 -25.76 -1.39
N LYS A 220 4.20 -24.52 -1.42
CA LYS A 220 3.41 -23.33 -1.76
C LYS A 220 3.91 -22.73 -3.08
N LEU A 221 3.00 -22.14 -3.85
CA LEU A 221 3.40 -21.32 -4.98
C LEU A 221 3.86 -19.96 -4.45
N ALA A 222 5.08 -19.59 -4.82
CA ALA A 222 5.65 -18.28 -4.56
C ALA A 222 5.83 -17.52 -5.88
N ALA A 223 5.58 -16.22 -5.87
CA ALA A 223 5.78 -15.36 -7.03
C ALA A 223 6.34 -13.99 -6.60
N CYS A 224 7.02 -13.31 -7.52
CA CYS A 224 7.54 -11.96 -7.30
C CYS A 224 6.38 -11.02 -6.93
N TYR A 225 6.54 -10.25 -5.86
CA TYR A 225 5.49 -9.36 -5.34
C TYR A 225 5.10 -8.26 -6.34
N ALA A 226 6.06 -7.78 -7.14
CA ALA A 226 5.86 -6.65 -8.05
C ALA A 226 4.69 -6.85 -9.04
N VAL A 227 4.46 -8.09 -9.52
CA VAL A 227 3.34 -8.36 -10.43
C VAL A 227 1.97 -8.07 -9.78
N PHE A 228 1.85 -8.28 -8.48
CA PHE A 228 0.61 -8.00 -7.75
C PHE A 228 0.46 -6.51 -7.44
N GLU A 229 1.54 -5.84 -7.07
CA GLU A 229 1.54 -4.39 -6.85
C GLU A 229 1.13 -3.63 -8.10
N ASP A 230 1.75 -3.96 -9.23
CA ASP A 230 1.49 -3.30 -10.50
C ASP A 230 0.08 -3.59 -11.03
N ALA A 231 -0.35 -4.87 -10.97
CA ALA A 231 -1.63 -5.26 -11.54
C ALA A 231 -2.83 -4.93 -10.64
N TRP A 232 -2.70 -5.11 -9.33
CA TRP A 232 -3.79 -4.96 -8.37
C TRP A 232 -3.78 -3.64 -7.61
N GLN A 233 -2.74 -2.84 -7.80
CA GLN A 233 -2.57 -1.55 -7.10
C GLN A 233 -2.66 -1.71 -5.57
N VAL A 234 -2.01 -2.75 -5.07
CA VAL A 234 -1.74 -2.94 -3.64
C VAL A 234 -0.33 -2.49 -3.32
N SER A 235 -0.06 -2.08 -2.09
CA SER A 235 1.31 -1.82 -1.64
C SER A 235 1.80 -2.95 -0.75
N MET A 236 3.05 -3.39 -0.95
CA MET A 236 3.65 -4.45 -0.15
C MET A 236 5.00 -4.02 0.38
N SER A 237 5.23 -4.23 1.67
CA SER A 237 6.48 -3.93 2.34
C SER A 237 6.92 -5.09 3.22
N ALA A 238 8.22 -5.42 3.20
CA ALA A 238 8.75 -6.49 4.03
C ALA A 238 8.99 -6.00 5.45
N ALA A 239 8.34 -6.63 6.42
CA ALA A 239 8.56 -6.41 7.84
C ALA A 239 9.69 -7.33 8.37
N TYR A 240 10.53 -6.79 9.23
CA TYR A 240 11.65 -7.50 9.84
C TYR A 240 11.56 -7.46 11.35
N ASP A 241 11.83 -8.59 12.00
CA ASP A 241 12.06 -8.65 13.43
C ASP A 241 13.50 -8.21 13.73
N ASN A 242 13.68 -7.33 14.72
CA ASN A 242 15.00 -6.85 15.20
C ASN A 242 15.89 -6.11 14.17
N TRP A 243 15.33 -5.24 13.35
CA TRP A 243 16.16 -4.31 12.58
C TRP A 243 16.89 -3.31 13.52
N PRO A 244 18.22 -3.04 13.40
CA PRO A 244 19.14 -3.39 12.30
C PRO A 244 20.17 -4.49 12.64
N SER A 245 19.79 -5.61 13.20
CA SER A 245 20.76 -6.67 13.49
C SER A 245 21.06 -7.51 12.24
N ASP A 246 22.32 -7.98 12.10
CA ASP A 246 22.73 -8.91 11.04
C ASP A 246 21.96 -10.25 11.07
N ASN A 247 21.22 -10.50 12.15
CA ASN A 247 20.39 -11.67 12.37
C ASN A 247 18.89 -11.35 12.33
N ALA A 248 18.49 -10.25 11.71
CA ALA A 248 17.07 -9.90 11.57
C ALA A 248 16.30 -11.06 10.92
N GLN A 249 15.36 -11.65 11.67
CA GLN A 249 14.42 -12.60 11.12
C GLN A 249 13.33 -11.82 10.39
N ARG A 250 13.13 -12.15 9.12
CA ARG A 250 11.99 -11.63 8.37
C ARG A 250 10.72 -12.23 8.93
N VAL A 251 9.74 -11.42 9.28
CA VAL A 251 8.54 -11.87 9.97
C VAL A 251 7.37 -12.00 9.00
N ALA A 252 7.13 -10.98 8.22
CA ALA A 252 5.94 -10.94 7.38
C ALA A 252 6.06 -9.89 6.25
N TRP A 253 5.19 -10.02 5.24
CA TRP A 253 4.83 -8.92 4.35
C TRP A 253 3.68 -8.13 4.95
N LEU A 254 3.82 -6.82 5.02
CA LEU A 254 2.71 -5.91 5.21
C LEU A 254 2.07 -5.65 3.84
N VAL A 255 0.81 -5.98 3.70
CA VAL A 255 0.01 -5.72 2.49
C VAL A 255 -0.98 -4.61 2.82
N ILE A 256 -0.96 -3.55 2.01
CA ILE A 256 -1.90 -2.43 2.10
C ILE A 256 -2.74 -2.44 0.83
N PRO A 257 -4.02 -2.84 0.94
CA PRO A 257 -4.94 -2.95 -0.19
C PRO A 257 -5.24 -1.62 -0.86
#